data_3210d9a13ef9d04a9efd8f3a13980cb8
#
_entry.id   3210d9a13ef9d04a9efd8f3a13980cb8
#
_cell.length_a   1.000
_cell.length_b   1.000
_cell.length_c   1.000
_cell.angle_alpha   90.00
_cell.angle_beta   90.00
_cell.angle_gamma   90.00
#
_symmetry.space_group_name_H-M   'P 1'
#
loop_
_entity.id
_entity.type
_entity.pdbx_description
1 polymer ?
#
loop_
_entity_poly.entity_id
_entity_poly.type
_entity_poly.pdbx_seq_one_letter_code
_entity_poly.pdbx_strand_id
1 'polypeptide(L)' 'MRRAGWNGKGMFLFLLPAGDGIPTKVIHDPALRAVIESEVGGETFDALGSVRMFTADKKVLTGWLASQSDLLAEDWEILD' A
#
# COMPACT_ATOMS: atom_id res chain seq x y z
N MET A 1 -4.76 -11.24 0.05
CA MET A 1 -3.95 -12.29 0.72
C MET A 1 -3.94 -12.06 2.23
N ARG A 2 -3.97 -13.11 3.00
CA ARG A 2 -3.92 -13.03 4.47
C ARG A 2 -3.26 -14.26 5.04
N ARG A 3 -2.87 -14.19 6.32
CA ARG A 3 -2.42 -15.37 7.06
C ARG A 3 -3.59 -16.01 7.80
N ALA A 4 -3.65 -17.34 7.81
CA ALA A 4 -4.65 -18.08 8.60
C ALA A 4 -4.53 -17.74 10.10
N GLY A 5 -3.30 -17.53 10.59
CA GLY A 5 -3.04 -17.14 11.97
C GLY A 5 -3.59 -15.77 12.38
N TRP A 6 -4.10 -14.97 11.45
CA TRP A 6 -4.77 -13.71 11.76
C TRP A 6 -6.22 -13.92 12.26
N ASN A 7 -6.64 -15.18 12.39
CA ASN A 7 -7.85 -15.61 13.10
C ASN A 7 -9.15 -14.96 12.64
N GLY A 8 -9.29 -14.76 11.33
CA GLY A 8 -10.56 -14.27 10.80
C GLY A 8 -10.97 -12.88 11.24
N LYS A 9 -10.02 -12.05 11.69
CA LYS A 9 -10.30 -10.66 12.10
C LYS A 9 -10.61 -9.74 10.93
N GLY A 10 -10.73 -10.28 9.73
CA GLY A 10 -11.03 -9.49 8.55
C GLY A 10 -9.82 -8.78 7.94
N MET A 11 -8.63 -9.00 8.48
CA MET A 11 -7.40 -8.40 7.94
C MET A 11 -6.98 -9.10 6.65
N PHE A 12 -6.56 -8.33 5.67
CA PHE A 12 -5.99 -8.87 4.44
C PHE A 12 -5.06 -7.86 3.80
N LEU A 13 -4.19 -8.37 2.95
CA LEU A 13 -3.26 -7.56 2.16
C LEU A 13 -3.75 -7.46 0.72
N PHE A 14 -3.48 -6.34 0.10
CA PHE A 14 -3.72 -6.15 -1.31
C PHE A 14 -2.62 -5.29 -1.91
N LEU A 15 -2.42 -5.43 -3.21
CA LEU A 15 -1.39 -4.72 -3.95
C LEU A 15 -1.97 -3.47 -4.60
N LEU A 16 -1.33 -2.33 -4.35
CA LEU A 16 -1.53 -1.14 -5.15
C LEU A 16 -0.51 -1.19 -6.29
N PRO A 17 -0.94 -1.35 -7.55
CA PRO A 17 0.02 -1.44 -8.65
C PRO A 17 0.74 -0.11 -8.87
N ALA A 18 1.91 -0.21 -9.50
CA ALA A 18 2.64 0.97 -9.96
C ALA A 18 1.80 1.74 -10.98
N GLY A 19 1.92 3.04 -10.99
CA GLY A 19 1.25 3.91 -11.96
C GLY A 19 2.22 4.90 -12.56
N ASP A 20 2.12 5.11 -13.87
CA ASP A 20 2.94 6.07 -14.61
C ASP A 20 2.11 7.26 -15.06
N GLY A 21 2.73 8.43 -15.13
CA GLY A 21 2.09 9.62 -15.66
C GLY A 21 0.89 10.10 -14.86
N ILE A 22 0.91 9.92 -13.53
CA ILE A 22 -0.18 10.33 -12.65
C ILE A 22 -0.17 11.86 -12.54
N PRO A 23 -1.31 12.55 -12.81
CA PRO A 23 -1.34 14.00 -12.65
C PRO A 23 -1.05 14.44 -11.22
N THR A 24 -0.09 15.33 -11.05
CA THR A 24 0.29 15.83 -9.72
C THR A 24 -0.88 16.51 -9.00
N LYS A 25 -1.78 17.13 -9.76
CA LYS A 25 -2.96 17.81 -9.22
C LYS A 25 -3.92 16.91 -8.43
N VAL A 26 -3.86 15.58 -8.62
CA VAL A 26 -4.72 14.65 -7.87
C VAL A 26 -4.20 14.35 -6.48
N ILE A 27 -3.01 14.80 -6.13
CA ILE A 27 -2.45 14.60 -4.79
C ILE A 27 -3.14 15.57 -3.82
N HIS A 28 -3.82 15.02 -2.82
CA HIS A 28 -4.52 15.80 -1.82
C HIS A 28 -3.67 16.18 -0.61
N ASP A 29 -2.62 15.41 -0.34
CA ASP A 29 -1.69 15.71 0.75
C ASP A 29 -0.74 16.85 0.36
N PRO A 30 -0.84 18.05 1.00
CA PRO A 30 -0.01 19.19 0.62
C PRO A 30 1.48 18.94 0.75
N ALA A 31 1.91 18.19 1.78
CA ALA A 31 3.32 17.90 2.00
C ALA A 31 3.88 17.00 0.89
N LEU A 32 3.15 15.93 0.55
CA LEU A 32 3.54 15.04 -0.53
C LEU A 32 3.55 15.77 -1.87
N ARG A 33 2.52 16.57 -2.13
CA ARG A 33 2.44 17.35 -3.37
C ARG A 33 3.61 18.31 -3.50
N ALA A 34 4.01 19.00 -2.42
CA ALA A 34 5.15 19.90 -2.42
C ALA A 34 6.45 19.17 -2.75
N VAL A 35 6.66 17.98 -2.19
CA VAL A 35 7.83 17.16 -2.48
C VAL A 35 7.86 16.74 -3.95
N ILE A 36 6.75 16.26 -4.48
CA ILE A 36 6.65 15.84 -5.88
C ILE A 36 6.91 17.03 -6.81
N GLU A 37 6.31 18.18 -6.55
CA GLU A 37 6.53 19.38 -7.37
C GLU A 37 7.97 19.84 -7.33
N SER A 38 8.63 19.76 -6.18
CA SER A 38 10.03 20.15 -6.00
C SER A 38 11.01 19.18 -6.65
N GLU A 39 10.82 17.89 -6.47
CA GLU A 39 11.79 16.87 -6.87
C GLU A 39 11.58 16.35 -8.30
N VAL A 40 10.36 16.27 -8.75
CA VAL A 40 10.02 15.80 -10.10
C VAL A 40 9.90 16.96 -11.09
N GLY A 41 9.32 18.07 -10.65
CA GLY A 41 9.26 19.30 -11.42
C GLY A 41 8.32 19.29 -12.60
N GLY A 42 7.44 18.29 -12.72
CA GLY A 42 6.50 18.16 -13.81
C GLY A 42 5.06 18.19 -13.38
N GLU A 43 4.17 18.09 -14.37
CA GLU A 43 2.73 18.00 -14.13
C GLU A 43 2.28 16.59 -13.79
N THR A 44 3.16 15.60 -13.97
CA THR A 44 2.89 14.19 -13.69
C THR A 44 4.03 13.58 -12.89
N PHE A 45 3.76 12.44 -12.28
CA PHE A 45 4.77 11.66 -11.57
C PHE A 45 4.47 10.17 -11.72
N ASP A 46 5.49 9.35 -11.45
CA ASP A 46 5.35 7.90 -11.47
C ASP A 46 5.31 7.39 -10.03
N ALA A 47 4.44 6.43 -9.76
CA ALA A 47 4.32 5.81 -8.46
C ALA A 47 4.78 4.36 -8.51
N LEU A 48 5.58 3.95 -7.55
CA LEU A 48 5.92 2.54 -7.37
C LEU A 48 4.73 1.80 -6.75
N GLY A 49 4.65 0.50 -7.04
CA GLY A 49 3.67 -0.35 -6.39
C GLY A 49 3.91 -0.44 -4.88
N SER A 50 2.87 -0.70 -4.13
CA SER A 50 2.98 -0.85 -2.69
C SER A 50 2.03 -1.94 -2.19
N VAL A 51 2.36 -2.51 -1.02
CA VAL A 51 1.48 -3.44 -0.33
C VAL A 51 0.68 -2.66 0.70
N ARG A 52 -0.62 -2.85 0.70
CA ARG A 52 -1.54 -2.25 1.66
C ARG A 52 -2.19 -3.32 2.50
N MET A 53 -2.50 -2.98 3.74
CA MET A 53 -3.25 -3.86 4.63
C MET A 53 -4.60 -3.23 4.96
N PHE A 54 -5.66 -4.04 4.85
CA PHE A 54 -6.94 -3.71 5.42
C PHE A 54 -6.93 -4.22 6.86
N THR A 55 -7.02 -3.32 7.83
CA THR A 55 -6.81 -3.64 9.24
C THR A 55 -8.08 -4.22 9.90
N ALA A 56 -7.90 -4.85 11.07
CA ALA A 56 -9.02 -5.43 11.81
C ALA A 56 -10.06 -4.37 12.23
N ASP A 57 -9.64 -3.13 12.44
CA ASP A 57 -10.53 -2.00 12.76
C ASP A 57 -11.01 -1.24 11.50
N LYS A 58 -10.91 -1.89 10.34
CA LYS A 58 -11.44 -1.44 9.05
C LYS A 58 -10.79 -0.17 8.51
N LYS A 59 -9.49 -0.04 8.70
CA LYS A 59 -8.68 1.04 8.15
C LYS A 59 -7.72 0.50 7.09
N VAL A 60 -7.19 1.39 6.27
CA VAL A 60 -6.20 1.03 5.27
C VAL A 60 -4.83 1.52 5.70
N LEU A 61 -3.88 0.59 5.84
CA LEU A 61 -2.48 0.90 6.11
C LEU A 61 -1.71 0.80 4.80
N THR A 62 -1.18 1.93 4.34
CA THR A 62 -0.39 2.00 3.11
C THR A 62 1.09 1.76 3.44
N GLY A 63 1.76 0.97 2.60
CA GLY A 63 3.17 0.68 2.81
C GLY A 63 3.41 -0.35 3.92
N TRP A 64 2.57 -1.36 4.00
CA TRP A 64 2.70 -2.42 4.98
C TRP A 64 4.05 -3.15 4.82
N LEU A 65 4.75 -3.33 5.93
CA LEU A 65 6.02 -4.04 5.98
C LEU A 65 5.84 -5.35 6.74
N ALA A 66 6.21 -6.46 6.10
CA ALA A 66 6.12 -7.76 6.74
C ALA A 66 7.14 -7.91 7.87
N SER A 67 6.71 -8.44 9.00
CA SER A 67 7.62 -8.88 10.06
C SER A 67 8.36 -10.15 9.61
N GLN A 68 9.42 -10.50 10.33
CA GLN A 68 10.12 -11.75 10.05
C GLN A 68 9.19 -12.96 10.19
N SER A 69 8.31 -12.95 11.18
CA SER A 69 7.32 -14.00 11.38
C SER A 69 6.37 -14.12 10.18
N ASP A 70 5.96 -12.99 9.62
CA ASP A 70 5.09 -12.99 8.44
C ASP A 70 5.81 -13.52 7.21
N LEU A 71 7.07 -13.13 7.00
CA LEU A 71 7.85 -13.57 5.84
C LEU A 71 8.11 -15.09 5.85
N LEU A 72 8.29 -15.66 7.02
CA LEU A 72 8.60 -17.10 7.18
C LEU A 72 7.36 -17.96 7.42
N ALA A 73 6.19 -17.36 7.46
CA ALA A 73 4.94 -18.07 7.70
C ALA A 73 4.58 -18.99 6.53
N GLU A 74 3.99 -20.11 6.85
CA GLU A 74 3.54 -21.12 5.87
C GLU A 74 2.01 -21.17 5.76
N ASP A 75 1.32 -20.25 6.41
CA ASP A 75 -0.15 -20.22 6.50
C ASP A 75 -0.80 -19.11 5.67
N TRP A 76 -0.09 -18.63 4.65
CA TRP A 76 -0.63 -17.61 3.76
C TRP A 76 -1.75 -18.16 2.87
N GLU A 77 -2.81 -17.38 2.72
CA GLU A 77 -3.96 -17.71 1.89
C GLU A 77 -4.21 -16.64 0.85
N ILE A 78 -4.54 -17.05 -0.36
CA ILE A 78 -4.94 -16.14 -1.43
C ILE A 78 -6.46 -15.96 -1.33
N LEU A 79 -6.90 -14.71 -1.33
CA LEU A 79 -8.31 -14.36 -1.31
C LEU A 79 -8.80 -14.06 -2.72
N ASP A 80 -9.92 -14.63 -3.07
CA ASP A 80 -10.57 -14.41 -4.36
C ASP A 80 -11.45 -13.17 -4.34
#